data_136cb867da499df4aea281e697de568c
#
_entry.id   136cb867da499df4aea281e697de568c
#
_cell.length_a   1.000
_cell.length_b   1.000
_cell.length_c   1.000
_cell.angle_alpha   90.00
_cell.angle_beta   90.00
_cell.angle_gamma   90.00
#
_symmetry.space_group_name_H-M   'P 1'
#
loop_
_entity.id
_entity.type
_entity.pdbx_description
1 polymer ?
#
loop_
_entity_poly.entity_id
_entity_poly.type
_entity_poly.pdbx_seq_one_letter_code
_entity_poly.pdbx_strand_id
1 'polypeptide(L)'
;HSSHRRQRQMCIRDRAWIDEGRPGVDDMVIEPSMGRSAGRACSPHVVGDTLTVPISGGSIAAYVAKTTNTVAFIVQSGRTLSSTVLNNLASTWDSTIYPTMTTYYGKDYQDGRGLAPPDIDNNCQVQIIIYDIDGAYNTGGYFAPSFSSSREAVFVDYADITLSWGRSILAHELEHLLHNALDPYENLWIDEGNADVAIYLCFGADSTLTGHVNAWTGAPEQSVRWWNQRIADYGAGYMFTMYLAEHLGGGPAVRQLVQDSATGGRGVENLALSPQAGQVGLLGRTMGEIFANFSIAATLDSDQGIYGYPNLDLNPVCTGGAFCRAQPTEVNSDWSTPWSSTGNTLEGWGIRSFQFTPGSASPAPLTLRLTADKSQFDGVVVTKAISDGLWSVTDLDFVNNVATGLVPGFGNLTDEVWVITWYASTVADCDYTSCGPSYPEGTVDIEAARITSPATLALNNTVLSDRDGDGMEDTVEINYGVLSNAFFEDLDVEVNVRDASGQIVDTITDRIAAGGGVTVDSQVYFTAPLADQYAFEMVMKDMLGEVVDRLQTSPQMLNNMRPVANGSVSLTDVQTWENIQFQGSGFDAWGLSLTNNSLPYLDAPTAYAWVFGDNGSSNLKS
;
A
#
# COMPACT_ATOMS: atom_id res chain seq x y z
N HIS A 1 -22.93 6.76 6.78
CA HIS A 1 -22.25 6.06 5.70
C HIS A 1 -21.66 4.78 6.27
N SER A 2 -22.34 3.65 6.07
CA SER A 2 -21.81 2.34 6.44
C SER A 2 -20.67 2.00 5.49
N SER A 3 -19.45 2.04 5.99
CA SER A 3 -18.31 1.44 5.32
C SER A 3 -18.49 -0.08 5.40
N HIS A 4 -18.82 -0.71 4.29
CA HIS A 4 -18.76 -2.16 4.20
C HIS A 4 -17.30 -2.59 4.38
N ARG A 5 -16.99 -3.17 5.54
CA ARG A 5 -15.76 -3.92 5.77
C ARG A 5 -15.68 -5.01 4.69
N ARG A 6 -14.82 -4.82 3.71
CA ARG A 6 -14.42 -5.90 2.82
C ARG A 6 -13.30 -6.66 3.54
N GLN A 7 -13.68 -7.67 4.32
CA GLN A 7 -12.73 -8.72 4.66
C GLN A 7 -12.22 -9.31 3.35
N ARG A 8 -11.00 -9.01 2.98
CA ARG A 8 -10.29 -9.74 1.94
C ARG A 8 -9.85 -11.09 2.54
N GLN A 9 -10.82 -11.99 2.74
CA GLN A 9 -10.50 -13.37 2.98
C GLN A 9 -9.87 -13.92 1.70
N MET A 10 -8.56 -14.08 1.73
CA MET A 10 -7.83 -14.80 0.69
C MET A 10 -8.27 -16.27 0.72
N CYS A 11 -9.33 -16.57 -0.02
CA CYS A 11 -9.77 -17.95 -0.23
C CYS A 11 -8.74 -18.67 -1.09
N ILE A 12 -8.48 -19.92 -0.74
CA ILE A 12 -7.66 -20.99 -1.35
C ILE A 12 -7.78 -21.13 -2.90
N ARG A 13 -8.49 -20.26 -3.59
CA ARG A 13 -8.60 -20.24 -5.06
C ARG A 13 -7.32 -19.83 -5.80
N ASP A 14 -6.36 -19.19 -5.11
CA ASP A 14 -5.12 -18.74 -5.73
C ASP A 14 -4.11 -19.87 -5.95
N ARG A 15 -4.31 -21.01 -5.31
CA ARG A 15 -3.46 -22.21 -5.51
C ARG A 15 -3.51 -22.74 -6.94
N ALA A 16 -4.65 -22.63 -7.63
CA ALA A 16 -4.78 -23.07 -9.03
C ALA A 16 -3.98 -22.19 -10.00
N TRP A 17 -3.70 -20.94 -9.61
CA TRP A 17 -2.98 -19.99 -10.44
C TRP A 17 -1.46 -20.15 -10.34
N ILE A 18 -0.95 -20.63 -9.20
CA ILE A 18 0.46 -20.99 -9.00
C ILE A 18 0.84 -22.21 -9.85
N ASP A 19 -0.10 -23.15 -10.06
CA ASP A 19 0.11 -24.38 -10.84
C ASP A 19 0.02 -24.16 -12.37
N GLU A 20 -0.47 -22.99 -12.84
CA GLU A 20 -0.61 -22.69 -14.28
C GLU A 20 0.60 -21.96 -14.90
N GLY A 21 1.73 -21.91 -14.21
CA GLY A 21 3.01 -21.40 -14.73
C GLY A 21 2.96 -19.88 -14.94
N ARG A 22 3.31 -19.11 -13.92
CA ARG A 22 3.62 -17.69 -14.09
C ARG A 22 4.82 -17.56 -15.02
N PRO A 23 4.79 -16.66 -16.02
CA PRO A 23 6.03 -16.27 -16.67
C PRO A 23 6.94 -15.61 -15.63
N GLY A 24 7.94 -16.35 -15.16
CA GLY A 24 8.98 -15.82 -14.31
C GLY A 24 9.88 -14.86 -15.08
N VAL A 25 10.72 -14.11 -14.37
CA VAL A 25 11.77 -13.31 -15.02
C VAL A 25 12.65 -14.20 -15.90
N ASP A 26 12.86 -15.46 -15.52
CA ASP A 26 13.60 -16.46 -16.30
C ASP A 26 12.85 -16.97 -17.54
N ASP A 27 11.50 -16.88 -17.58
CA ASP A 27 10.69 -17.16 -18.77
C ASP A 27 10.64 -15.98 -19.76
N MET A 28 11.33 -14.89 -19.44
CA MET A 28 11.45 -13.69 -20.27
C MET A 28 12.40 -13.86 -21.46
N VAL A 29 12.75 -15.06 -21.89
CA VAL A 29 13.56 -15.28 -23.09
C VAL A 29 12.75 -14.86 -24.32
N ILE A 30 12.77 -13.57 -24.60
CA ILE A 30 12.46 -13.08 -25.95
C ILE A 30 13.70 -13.40 -26.77
N GLU A 31 13.55 -14.30 -27.74
CA GLU A 31 14.60 -14.56 -28.73
C GLU A 31 15.09 -13.22 -29.28
N PRO A 32 16.38 -12.86 -29.15
CA PRO A 32 16.88 -11.61 -29.69
C PRO A 32 16.60 -11.59 -31.18
N SER A 33 15.77 -10.65 -31.63
CA SER A 33 15.58 -10.43 -33.05
C SER A 33 16.87 -9.83 -33.64
N MET A 34 17.81 -10.67 -33.98
CA MET A 34 19.04 -10.31 -34.70
C MET A 34 18.71 -9.93 -36.15
N GLY A 35 17.95 -8.87 -36.32
CA GLY A 35 17.62 -8.32 -37.64
C GLY A 35 18.34 -7.00 -37.89
N ARG A 36 19.60 -7.03 -38.27
CA ARG A 36 20.18 -5.87 -38.96
C ARG A 36 19.56 -5.78 -40.36
N SER A 37 18.73 -4.79 -40.57
CA SER A 37 18.38 -4.40 -41.94
C SER A 37 19.58 -3.73 -42.61
N ALA A 38 19.94 -4.22 -43.77
CA ALA A 38 20.95 -3.59 -44.62
C ALA A 38 20.38 -2.29 -45.19
N GLY A 39 20.85 -1.13 -44.72
CA GLY A 39 20.35 0.12 -45.31
C GLY A 39 21.01 1.42 -44.86
N ARG A 40 21.48 1.53 -43.64
CA ARG A 40 22.08 2.77 -43.14
C ARG A 40 23.61 2.68 -43.15
N ALA A 41 24.26 3.67 -43.75
CA ALA A 41 25.72 3.79 -43.70
C ALA A 41 26.12 4.41 -42.36
N CYS A 42 26.81 3.66 -41.51
CA CYS A 42 27.43 4.16 -40.27
C CYS A 42 28.85 4.67 -40.52
N SER A 43 29.28 5.59 -39.70
CA SER A 43 30.68 6.07 -39.67
C SER A 43 31.31 5.72 -38.31
N PRO A 44 31.58 4.43 -38.02
CA PRO A 44 32.01 3.98 -36.72
C PRO A 44 33.39 4.53 -36.36
N HIS A 45 33.62 4.73 -35.07
CA HIS A 45 34.94 5.06 -34.53
C HIS A 45 35.97 3.95 -34.84
N VAL A 46 37.21 4.35 -35.02
CA VAL A 46 38.33 3.43 -35.22
C VAL A 46 39.28 3.50 -34.04
N VAL A 47 39.86 2.35 -33.66
CA VAL A 47 40.84 2.28 -32.57
C VAL A 47 42.01 3.22 -32.88
N GLY A 48 42.36 4.11 -31.93
CA GLY A 48 43.36 5.12 -32.04
C GLY A 48 42.83 6.53 -32.40
N ASP A 49 41.57 6.66 -32.80
CA ASP A 49 40.96 8.00 -32.99
C ASP A 49 41.06 8.80 -31.69
N THR A 50 41.33 10.09 -31.78
CA THR A 50 41.44 11.02 -30.66
C THR A 50 40.24 11.96 -30.63
N LEU A 51 39.71 12.21 -29.44
CA LEU A 51 38.48 12.97 -29.22
C LEU A 51 38.68 13.98 -28.10
N THR A 52 37.95 15.10 -28.18
CA THR A 52 37.68 15.94 -27.01
C THR A 52 36.27 15.66 -26.55
N VAL A 53 36.11 15.21 -25.32
CA VAL A 53 34.83 14.80 -24.75
C VAL A 53 34.43 15.80 -23.67
N PRO A 54 33.24 16.43 -23.80
CA PRO A 54 32.71 17.28 -22.75
C PRO A 54 32.34 16.42 -21.53
N ILE A 55 32.65 16.90 -20.32
CA ILE A 55 32.33 16.31 -19.05
C ILE A 55 31.87 17.40 -18.08
N SER A 56 31.39 17.01 -16.91
CA SER A 56 31.07 17.97 -15.85
C SER A 56 32.31 18.81 -15.51
N GLY A 57 32.17 20.13 -15.55
CA GLY A 57 33.26 21.06 -15.25
C GLY A 57 34.25 21.34 -16.37
N GLY A 58 34.07 20.77 -17.61
CA GLY A 58 34.97 21.06 -18.72
C GLY A 58 35.00 20.03 -19.83
N SER A 59 36.19 19.63 -20.26
CA SER A 59 36.36 18.57 -21.26
C SER A 59 37.67 17.80 -21.01
N ILE A 60 37.71 16.57 -21.48
CA ILE A 60 38.92 15.74 -21.48
C ILE A 60 39.39 15.41 -22.89
N ALA A 61 40.70 15.27 -23.08
CA ALA A 61 41.23 14.59 -24.24
C ALA A 61 41.11 13.08 -24.02
N ALA A 62 40.65 12.35 -25.01
CA ALA A 62 40.46 10.89 -24.93
C ALA A 62 40.84 10.22 -26.26
N TYR A 63 40.95 8.91 -26.25
CA TYR A 63 41.23 8.10 -27.43
C TYR A 63 40.36 6.83 -27.44
N VAL A 64 40.05 6.36 -28.64
CA VAL A 64 39.31 5.11 -28.83
C VAL A 64 40.24 3.93 -28.57
N ALA A 65 40.01 3.23 -27.44
CA ALA A 65 40.85 2.13 -27.02
C ALA A 65 40.42 0.78 -27.59
N LYS A 66 39.09 0.60 -27.81
CA LYS A 66 38.48 -0.63 -28.34
C LYS A 66 37.15 -0.28 -29.01
N THR A 67 36.82 -1.00 -30.08
CA THR A 67 35.50 -0.90 -30.73
C THR A 67 34.96 -2.28 -31.08
N THR A 68 33.64 -2.38 -31.14
CA THR A 68 32.89 -3.44 -31.81
C THR A 68 31.90 -2.80 -32.79
N ASN A 69 30.96 -3.58 -33.30
CA ASN A 69 29.92 -3.03 -34.16
C ASN A 69 28.90 -2.14 -33.45
N THR A 70 28.81 -2.25 -32.12
CA THR A 70 27.75 -1.64 -31.29
C THR A 70 28.29 -0.71 -30.21
N VAL A 71 29.60 -0.72 -29.95
CA VAL A 71 30.21 0.08 -28.90
C VAL A 71 31.61 0.59 -29.25
N ALA A 72 31.92 1.80 -28.75
CA ALA A 72 33.28 2.34 -28.70
C ALA A 72 33.67 2.64 -27.26
N PHE A 73 34.73 1.99 -26.77
CA PHE A 73 35.35 2.28 -25.46
C PHE A 73 36.39 3.38 -25.65
N ILE A 74 36.11 4.55 -25.08
CA ILE A 74 36.88 5.78 -25.22
C ILE A 74 37.52 6.12 -23.89
N VAL A 75 38.84 6.10 -23.82
CA VAL A 75 39.60 6.22 -22.57
C VAL A 75 40.31 7.58 -22.52
N GLN A 76 40.27 8.22 -21.34
CA GLN A 76 40.99 9.48 -21.07
C GLN A 76 42.46 9.37 -21.44
N SER A 77 42.98 10.35 -22.14
CA SER A 77 44.38 10.42 -22.52
C SER A 77 45.29 10.39 -21.30
N GLY A 78 46.37 9.57 -21.35
CA GLY A 78 47.25 9.33 -20.23
C GLY A 78 46.82 8.19 -19.29
N ARG A 79 45.63 7.62 -19.47
CA ARG A 79 45.17 6.39 -18.83
C ARG A 79 45.18 5.24 -19.83
N THR A 80 45.36 4.02 -19.35
CA THR A 80 45.36 2.81 -20.19
C THR A 80 44.68 1.65 -19.49
N LEU A 81 43.80 0.98 -20.21
CA LEU A 81 43.20 -0.29 -19.76
C LEU A 81 43.93 -1.45 -20.45
N SER A 82 44.10 -2.55 -19.76
CA SER A 82 44.71 -3.74 -20.36
C SER A 82 43.83 -4.29 -21.50
N SER A 83 44.43 -4.90 -22.51
CA SER A 83 43.69 -5.55 -23.59
C SER A 83 42.76 -6.65 -23.07
N THR A 84 43.10 -7.32 -21.98
CA THR A 84 42.24 -8.31 -21.35
C THR A 84 40.97 -7.70 -20.81
N VAL A 85 41.04 -6.55 -20.08
CA VAL A 85 39.86 -5.84 -19.57
C VAL A 85 39.00 -5.37 -20.72
N LEU A 86 39.58 -4.69 -21.69
CA LEU A 86 38.82 -4.18 -22.86
C LEU A 86 38.15 -5.30 -23.67
N ASN A 87 38.83 -6.43 -23.85
CA ASN A 87 38.24 -7.57 -24.56
C ASN A 87 37.10 -8.21 -23.78
N ASN A 88 37.22 -8.35 -22.46
CA ASN A 88 36.17 -8.88 -21.62
C ASN A 88 34.93 -7.95 -21.62
N LEU A 89 35.13 -6.65 -21.45
CA LEU A 89 34.05 -5.67 -21.51
C LEU A 89 33.33 -5.69 -22.87
N ALA A 90 34.09 -5.69 -23.97
CA ALA A 90 33.54 -5.73 -25.31
C ALA A 90 32.77 -7.03 -25.58
N SER A 91 33.29 -8.17 -25.12
CA SER A 91 32.60 -9.46 -25.23
C SER A 91 31.31 -9.50 -24.41
N THR A 92 31.35 -9.04 -23.15
CA THR A 92 30.15 -8.97 -22.29
C THR A 92 29.12 -8.01 -22.85
N TRP A 93 29.56 -6.87 -23.38
CA TRP A 93 28.69 -5.92 -24.05
C TRP A 93 27.95 -6.55 -25.23
N ASP A 94 28.66 -7.12 -26.18
CA ASP A 94 28.06 -7.65 -27.41
C ASP A 94 27.21 -8.92 -27.18
N SER A 95 27.60 -9.76 -26.19
CA SER A 95 26.90 -11.04 -25.93
C SER A 95 25.76 -10.95 -24.92
N THR A 96 25.77 -9.97 -24.05
CA THR A 96 24.84 -9.89 -22.90
C THR A 96 24.20 -8.51 -22.80
N ILE A 97 24.98 -7.46 -22.57
CA ILE A 97 24.41 -6.14 -22.22
C ILE A 97 23.61 -5.59 -23.40
N TYR A 98 24.22 -5.42 -24.56
CA TYR A 98 23.55 -4.80 -25.70
C TYR A 98 22.28 -5.53 -26.16
N PRO A 99 22.29 -6.86 -26.36
CA PRO A 99 21.08 -7.57 -26.79
C PRO A 99 19.97 -7.55 -25.71
N THR A 100 20.31 -7.73 -24.43
CA THR A 100 19.34 -7.64 -23.35
C THR A 100 18.74 -6.25 -23.27
N MET A 101 19.58 -5.23 -23.19
CA MET A 101 19.14 -3.85 -23.01
C MET A 101 18.29 -3.35 -24.19
N THR A 102 18.68 -3.65 -25.42
CA THR A 102 17.87 -3.28 -26.58
C THR A 102 16.52 -4.00 -26.63
N THR A 103 16.45 -5.24 -26.14
CA THR A 103 15.21 -5.98 -26.05
C THR A 103 14.21 -5.35 -25.08
N TYR A 104 14.65 -4.99 -23.89
CA TYR A 104 13.76 -4.47 -22.84
C TYR A 104 13.56 -2.95 -22.90
N TYR A 105 14.59 -2.19 -23.23
CA TYR A 105 14.61 -0.74 -23.17
C TYR A 105 14.81 -0.04 -24.53
N GLY A 106 15.15 -0.79 -25.57
CA GLY A 106 15.42 -0.20 -26.90
C GLY A 106 14.19 0.44 -27.52
N LYS A 107 14.38 1.56 -28.22
CA LYS A 107 13.37 2.24 -29.01
C LYS A 107 13.29 1.65 -30.41
N ASP A 108 12.08 1.46 -30.94
CA ASP A 108 11.89 1.10 -32.34
C ASP A 108 11.86 2.38 -33.19
N TYR A 109 12.96 2.61 -33.88
CA TYR A 109 13.12 3.79 -34.71
C TYR A 109 12.44 3.70 -36.07
N GLN A 110 11.83 2.56 -36.42
CA GLN A 110 11.14 2.34 -37.71
C GLN A 110 12.03 2.59 -38.94
N ASP A 111 13.35 2.62 -38.77
CA ASP A 111 14.37 2.83 -39.80
C ASP A 111 15.08 1.54 -40.22
N GLY A 112 14.56 0.42 -39.76
CA GLY A 112 15.06 -0.93 -40.02
C GLY A 112 16.14 -1.41 -39.05
N ARG A 113 16.50 -0.63 -38.04
CA ARG A 113 17.39 -1.09 -36.95
C ARG A 113 16.69 -1.99 -35.94
N GLY A 114 15.33 -1.95 -35.92
CA GLY A 114 14.55 -2.57 -34.86
C GLY A 114 14.71 -1.85 -33.54
N LEU A 115 14.66 -2.61 -32.45
CA LEU A 115 14.90 -2.09 -31.11
C LEU A 115 16.39 -1.76 -30.94
N ALA A 116 16.70 -0.50 -30.69
CA ALA A 116 18.06 -0.02 -30.68
C ALA A 116 18.23 1.19 -29.76
N PRO A 117 19.47 1.55 -29.35
CA PRO A 117 19.77 2.85 -28.78
C PRO A 117 19.52 3.97 -29.79
N PRO A 118 19.42 5.24 -29.36
CA PRO A 118 19.55 6.38 -30.29
C PRO A 118 20.86 6.28 -31.06
N ASP A 119 20.94 6.92 -32.20
CA ASP A 119 22.17 7.04 -32.97
C ASP A 119 22.22 8.50 -33.46
N ILE A 120 22.75 9.35 -32.59
CA ILE A 120 22.70 10.81 -32.71
C ILE A 120 23.75 11.31 -33.68
N ASP A 121 24.93 10.72 -33.66
CA ASP A 121 26.08 11.13 -34.48
C ASP A 121 26.31 10.26 -35.72
N ASN A 122 25.41 9.29 -35.95
CA ASN A 122 25.44 8.40 -37.11
C ASN A 122 26.69 7.48 -37.16
N ASN A 123 27.18 7.09 -35.99
CA ASN A 123 28.31 6.13 -35.89
C ASN A 123 27.85 4.70 -35.60
N CYS A 124 26.60 4.48 -35.21
CA CYS A 124 25.98 3.20 -34.85
C CYS A 124 26.61 2.52 -33.61
N GLN A 125 27.31 3.25 -32.78
CA GLN A 125 28.00 2.74 -31.60
C GLN A 125 27.64 3.56 -30.39
N VAL A 126 27.25 2.91 -29.29
CA VAL A 126 27.19 3.57 -27.98
C VAL A 126 28.64 3.88 -27.53
N GLN A 127 28.85 5.07 -27.02
CA GLN A 127 30.16 5.54 -26.59
C GLN A 127 30.30 5.39 -25.08
N ILE A 128 31.21 4.52 -24.62
CA ILE A 128 31.56 4.35 -23.21
C ILE A 128 32.76 5.23 -22.92
N ILE A 129 32.51 6.34 -22.24
CA ILE A 129 33.56 7.33 -21.89
C ILE A 129 34.15 6.96 -20.55
N ILE A 130 35.40 6.52 -20.54
CA ILE A 130 36.09 6.02 -19.34
C ILE A 130 37.15 7.04 -18.92
N TYR A 131 36.94 7.66 -17.78
CA TYR A 131 37.85 8.64 -17.23
C TYR A 131 37.86 8.62 -15.69
N ASP A 132 38.81 9.28 -15.07
CA ASP A 132 38.90 9.39 -13.61
C ASP A 132 37.87 10.40 -13.11
N ILE A 133 36.73 9.93 -12.66
CA ILE A 133 35.64 10.77 -12.15
C ILE A 133 36.01 11.30 -10.76
N ASP A 134 36.12 10.41 -9.78
CA ASP A 134 36.42 10.73 -8.38
C ASP A 134 37.10 9.57 -7.64
N GLY A 135 37.58 8.57 -8.38
CA GLY A 135 38.27 7.39 -7.87
C GLY A 135 37.35 6.25 -7.44
N ALA A 136 37.97 5.09 -7.19
CA ALA A 136 37.22 3.86 -6.91
C ALA A 136 36.30 3.96 -5.68
N TYR A 137 35.14 3.28 -5.77
CA TYR A 137 34.14 3.16 -4.72
C TYR A 137 33.36 4.45 -4.39
N ASN A 138 33.39 5.44 -5.29
CA ASN A 138 32.59 6.65 -5.20
C ASN A 138 31.53 6.63 -6.33
N THR A 139 31.64 7.52 -7.32
CA THR A 139 30.75 7.53 -8.49
C THR A 139 31.21 6.49 -9.52
N GLY A 140 30.52 5.36 -9.63
CA GLY A 140 30.87 4.30 -10.58
C GLY A 140 30.68 4.71 -12.04
N GLY A 141 29.62 5.45 -12.32
CA GLY A 141 29.26 5.97 -13.64
C GLY A 141 28.17 7.01 -13.57
N TYR A 142 27.81 7.56 -14.72
CA TYR A 142 26.61 8.40 -14.88
C TYR A 142 26.20 8.51 -16.35
N PHE A 143 24.92 8.69 -16.56
CA PHE A 143 24.37 9.21 -17.82
C PHE A 143 24.03 10.70 -17.63
N ALA A 144 24.31 11.52 -18.64
CA ALA A 144 23.94 12.93 -18.60
C ALA A 144 23.47 13.40 -19.98
N PRO A 145 22.17 13.70 -20.14
CA PRO A 145 21.60 14.15 -21.41
C PRO A 145 22.30 15.36 -22.00
N SER A 146 22.79 16.30 -21.17
CA SER A 146 23.49 17.49 -21.59
C SER A 146 24.82 17.20 -22.27
N PHE A 147 25.53 16.16 -21.89
CA PHE A 147 26.79 15.71 -22.51
C PHE A 147 26.57 14.67 -23.59
N SER A 148 25.36 14.12 -23.65
CA SER A 148 24.93 13.12 -24.64
C SER A 148 24.04 13.73 -25.74
N SER A 149 23.94 15.07 -25.84
CA SER A 149 23.09 15.75 -26.83
C SER A 149 23.61 15.65 -28.28
N SER A 150 24.90 15.33 -28.46
CA SER A 150 25.54 15.19 -29.77
C SER A 150 26.06 13.77 -30.04
N ARG A 151 25.83 12.86 -29.15
CA ARG A 151 26.30 11.45 -29.21
C ARG A 151 25.50 10.60 -28.22
N GLU A 152 25.40 9.33 -28.45
CA GLU A 152 24.90 8.34 -27.46
C GLU A 152 26.03 7.86 -26.56
N ALA A 153 26.21 8.53 -25.42
CA ALA A 153 27.33 8.28 -24.52
C ALA A 153 26.89 8.06 -23.08
N VAL A 154 27.59 7.16 -22.42
CA VAL A 154 27.57 6.96 -20.96
C VAL A 154 28.98 7.13 -20.40
N PHE A 155 29.10 7.54 -19.16
CA PHE A 155 30.34 7.90 -18.50
C PHE A 155 30.61 6.94 -17.35
N VAL A 156 31.84 6.42 -17.25
CA VAL A 156 32.21 5.41 -16.27
C VAL A 156 33.54 5.75 -15.63
N ASP A 157 33.66 5.56 -14.33
CA ASP A 157 34.91 5.79 -13.61
C ASP A 157 35.99 4.79 -14.03
N TYR A 158 37.19 5.33 -14.26
CA TYR A 158 38.34 4.56 -14.72
C TYR A 158 38.78 3.47 -13.72
N ALA A 159 38.66 3.72 -12.43
CA ALA A 159 39.06 2.75 -11.42
C ALA A 159 37.97 1.67 -11.27
N ASP A 160 36.70 2.05 -11.23
CA ASP A 160 35.58 1.13 -11.00
C ASP A 160 35.30 0.19 -12.15
N ILE A 161 35.49 0.63 -13.41
CA ILE A 161 35.31 -0.22 -14.59
C ILE A 161 36.20 -1.47 -14.58
N THR A 162 37.31 -1.45 -13.82
CA THR A 162 38.25 -2.58 -13.69
C THR A 162 37.86 -3.57 -12.59
N LEU A 163 36.90 -3.23 -11.77
CA LEU A 163 36.41 -4.05 -10.66
C LEU A 163 35.34 -5.05 -11.11
N SER A 164 34.97 -5.96 -10.22
CA SER A 164 34.00 -7.02 -10.54
C SER A 164 32.62 -6.51 -10.94
N TRP A 165 32.24 -5.31 -10.46
CA TRP A 165 30.96 -4.65 -10.78
C TRP A 165 31.02 -3.69 -11.97
N GLY A 166 32.19 -3.51 -12.62
CA GLY A 166 32.31 -2.61 -13.78
C GLY A 166 31.33 -2.93 -14.93
N ARG A 167 31.00 -4.22 -15.12
CA ARG A 167 29.99 -4.64 -16.11
C ARG A 167 28.56 -4.22 -15.69
N SER A 168 28.27 -4.21 -14.40
CA SER A 168 26.97 -3.82 -13.85
C SER A 168 26.75 -2.32 -14.04
N ILE A 169 27.78 -1.49 -13.85
CA ILE A 169 27.76 -0.07 -14.19
C ILE A 169 27.37 0.13 -15.65
N LEU A 170 27.95 -0.63 -16.58
CA LEU A 170 27.63 -0.50 -18.01
C LEU A 170 26.15 -0.80 -18.33
N ALA A 171 25.56 -1.79 -17.68
CA ALA A 171 24.13 -2.11 -17.85
C ALA A 171 23.25 -1.00 -17.27
N HIS A 172 23.57 -0.52 -16.07
CA HIS A 172 22.88 0.54 -15.36
C HIS A 172 22.88 1.85 -16.19
N GLU A 173 24.05 2.34 -16.58
CA GLU A 173 24.15 3.60 -17.33
C GLU A 173 23.56 3.51 -18.75
N LEU A 174 23.61 2.32 -19.37
CA LEU A 174 22.95 2.11 -20.65
C LEU A 174 21.42 2.18 -20.52
N GLU A 175 20.87 1.73 -19.40
CA GLU A 175 19.45 1.85 -19.13
C GLU A 175 19.01 3.31 -19.17
N HIS A 176 19.66 4.18 -18.42
CA HIS A 176 19.37 5.60 -18.40
C HIS A 176 19.43 6.25 -19.80
N LEU A 177 20.39 5.87 -20.62
CA LEU A 177 20.48 6.38 -22.00
C LEU A 177 19.28 5.92 -22.83
N LEU A 178 18.86 4.67 -22.69
CA LEU A 178 17.73 4.10 -23.42
C LEU A 178 16.39 4.64 -22.90
N HIS A 179 16.24 4.72 -21.58
CA HIS A 179 15.06 5.25 -20.90
C HIS A 179 14.84 6.73 -21.30
N ASN A 180 15.87 7.55 -21.21
CA ASN A 180 15.79 8.96 -21.63
C ASN A 180 15.39 9.14 -23.11
N ALA A 181 15.68 8.18 -23.97
CA ALA A 181 15.23 8.22 -25.36
C ALA A 181 13.74 7.88 -25.53
N LEU A 182 13.12 7.27 -24.54
CA LEU A 182 11.71 6.87 -24.49
C LEU A 182 10.89 7.85 -23.65
N ASP A 183 11.27 8.07 -22.41
CA ASP A 183 10.70 9.04 -21.47
C ASP A 183 11.80 9.84 -20.73
N PRO A 184 12.11 11.06 -21.18
CA PRO A 184 13.16 11.88 -20.56
C PRO A 184 12.74 12.59 -19.27
N TYR A 185 11.51 12.38 -18.79
CA TYR A 185 10.96 13.11 -17.65
C TYR A 185 10.54 12.21 -16.50
N GLU A 186 10.92 10.92 -16.54
CA GLU A 186 10.58 9.99 -15.48
C GLU A 186 11.16 10.41 -14.12
N ASN A 187 10.48 10.05 -13.04
CA ASN A 187 10.96 10.28 -11.68
C ASN A 187 12.16 9.39 -11.35
N LEU A 188 13.14 9.95 -10.66
CA LEU A 188 14.41 9.27 -10.40
C LEU A 188 14.25 7.92 -9.68
N TRP A 189 13.28 7.76 -8.81
CA TRP A 189 13.07 6.49 -8.12
C TRP A 189 12.62 5.34 -9.04
N ILE A 190 11.94 5.65 -10.15
CA ILE A 190 11.60 4.67 -11.21
C ILE A 190 12.76 4.50 -12.19
N ASP A 191 13.40 5.58 -12.60
CA ASP A 191 14.54 5.58 -13.52
C ASP A 191 15.68 4.73 -12.94
N GLU A 192 16.11 5.00 -11.73
CA GLU A 192 17.14 4.25 -11.02
C GLU A 192 16.71 2.81 -10.67
N GLY A 193 15.41 2.62 -10.34
CA GLY A 193 14.86 1.28 -10.12
C GLY A 193 14.94 0.40 -11.37
N ASN A 194 14.65 0.96 -12.56
CA ASN A 194 14.81 0.26 -13.84
C ASN A 194 16.29 0.02 -14.18
N ALA A 195 17.18 0.96 -13.86
CA ALA A 195 18.61 0.81 -14.10
C ALA A 195 19.19 -0.37 -13.27
N ASP A 196 18.76 -0.54 -12.03
CA ASP A 196 19.13 -1.72 -11.24
C ASP A 196 18.44 -3.00 -11.72
N VAL A 197 17.19 -2.95 -12.20
CA VAL A 197 16.56 -4.12 -12.87
C VAL A 197 17.33 -4.50 -14.13
N ALA A 198 17.89 -3.55 -14.86
CA ALA A 198 18.75 -3.83 -16.01
C ALA A 198 20.00 -4.64 -15.65
N ILE A 199 20.60 -4.38 -14.48
CA ILE A 199 21.71 -5.22 -13.95
C ILE A 199 21.19 -6.66 -13.77
N TYR A 200 20.05 -6.84 -13.13
CA TYR A 200 19.46 -8.16 -12.90
C TYR A 200 19.15 -8.90 -14.21
N LEU A 201 18.55 -8.23 -15.17
CA LEU A 201 18.25 -8.81 -16.49
C LEU A 201 19.51 -9.25 -17.24
N CYS A 202 20.61 -8.56 -17.04
CA CYS A 202 21.89 -8.91 -17.67
C CYS A 202 22.67 -10.01 -16.93
N PHE A 203 22.64 -10.00 -15.59
CA PHE A 203 23.61 -10.76 -14.79
C PHE A 203 22.98 -11.55 -13.64
N GLY A 204 21.67 -11.46 -13.43
CA GLY A 204 21.02 -12.01 -12.24
C GLY A 204 21.42 -11.25 -10.97
N ALA A 205 21.24 -11.88 -9.82
CA ALA A 205 21.66 -11.31 -8.55
C ALA A 205 23.21 -11.17 -8.51
N ASP A 206 23.68 -9.95 -8.29
CA ASP A 206 25.09 -9.65 -8.14
C ASP A 206 25.40 -8.86 -6.86
N SER A 207 26.67 -8.54 -6.63
CA SER A 207 27.11 -7.86 -5.40
C SER A 207 26.63 -6.41 -5.32
N THR A 208 26.42 -5.73 -6.44
CA THR A 208 25.90 -4.36 -6.49
C THR A 208 24.47 -4.35 -6.01
N LEU A 209 23.62 -5.15 -6.65
CA LEU A 209 22.20 -5.27 -6.28
C LEU A 209 22.04 -5.75 -4.83
N THR A 210 22.84 -6.73 -4.40
CA THR A 210 22.81 -7.18 -2.99
C THR A 210 23.12 -6.05 -2.03
N GLY A 211 24.09 -5.18 -2.37
CA GLY A 211 24.43 -4.01 -1.57
C GLY A 211 23.27 -3.01 -1.48
N HIS A 212 22.64 -2.71 -2.60
CA HIS A 212 21.50 -1.80 -2.70
C HIS A 212 20.29 -2.33 -1.93
N VAL A 213 19.87 -3.55 -2.23
CA VAL A 213 18.71 -4.19 -1.57
C VAL A 213 18.90 -4.27 -0.06
N ASN A 214 20.05 -4.75 0.41
CA ASN A 214 20.28 -4.92 1.83
C ASN A 214 20.44 -3.58 2.58
N ALA A 215 20.83 -2.51 1.89
CA ALA A 215 20.84 -1.18 2.47
C ALA A 215 19.40 -0.68 2.74
N TRP A 216 18.47 -0.90 1.81
CA TRP A 216 17.08 -0.50 2.01
C TRP A 216 16.34 -1.43 2.97
N THR A 217 16.45 -2.75 2.80
CA THR A 217 15.75 -3.71 3.65
C THR A 217 16.20 -3.67 5.12
N GLY A 218 17.41 -3.15 5.39
CA GLY A 218 17.89 -2.83 6.73
C GLY A 218 17.32 -1.53 7.33
N ALA A 219 16.70 -0.68 6.51
CA ALA A 219 16.09 0.60 6.91
C ALA A 219 14.83 0.87 6.06
N PRO A 220 13.83 -0.03 6.09
CA PRO A 220 12.67 0.03 5.19
C PRO A 220 11.73 1.21 5.46
N GLU A 221 11.93 1.94 6.56
CA GLU A 221 11.26 3.19 6.85
C GLU A 221 11.64 4.33 5.93
N GLN A 222 12.68 4.16 5.10
CA GLN A 222 13.04 5.11 4.06
C GLN A 222 12.08 4.99 2.88
N SER A 223 11.77 6.13 2.29
CA SER A 223 10.81 6.24 1.19
C SER A 223 11.22 5.45 -0.05
N VAL A 224 10.28 4.77 -0.65
CA VAL A 224 10.45 4.19 -2.01
C VAL A 224 10.38 5.27 -3.09
N ARG A 225 9.63 6.36 -2.86
CA ARG A 225 9.30 7.39 -3.86
C ARG A 225 10.11 8.68 -3.73
N TRP A 226 10.97 8.78 -2.74
CA TRP A 226 11.84 9.93 -2.55
C TRP A 226 13.29 9.58 -2.85
N TRP A 227 13.86 10.27 -3.81
CA TRP A 227 15.23 10.07 -4.24
C TRP A 227 16.17 11.07 -3.56
N ASN A 228 17.04 10.60 -2.68
CA ASN A 228 18.01 11.40 -1.92
C ASN A 228 19.46 10.92 -2.11
N GLN A 229 19.73 10.16 -3.16
CA GLN A 229 21.06 9.62 -3.49
C GLN A 229 21.66 8.71 -2.41
N ARG A 230 20.84 8.11 -1.55
CA ARG A 230 21.29 7.09 -0.59
C ARG A 230 21.40 5.75 -1.30
N ILE A 231 22.32 4.90 -0.85
CA ILE A 231 22.39 3.51 -1.36
C ILE A 231 21.05 2.76 -1.20
N ALA A 232 20.32 3.06 -0.11
CA ALA A 232 19.01 2.48 0.13
C ALA A 232 17.95 2.91 -0.90
N ASP A 233 18.05 4.10 -1.50
CA ASP A 233 17.10 4.56 -2.51
C ASP A 233 17.18 3.70 -3.79
N TYR A 234 18.37 3.25 -4.19
CA TYR A 234 18.56 2.27 -5.28
C TYR A 234 17.86 0.95 -4.95
N GLY A 235 18.10 0.43 -3.73
CA GLY A 235 17.47 -0.83 -3.29
C GLY A 235 15.96 -0.73 -3.22
N ALA A 236 15.41 0.38 -2.75
CA ALA A 236 13.97 0.66 -2.72
C ALA A 236 13.35 0.64 -4.13
N GLY A 237 13.95 1.41 -5.05
CA GLY A 237 13.55 1.48 -6.46
C GLY A 237 13.62 0.12 -7.14
N TYR A 238 14.74 -0.60 -6.98
CA TYR A 238 14.92 -1.95 -7.53
C TYR A 238 13.84 -2.92 -7.03
N MET A 239 13.66 -3.03 -5.70
CA MET A 239 12.71 -3.97 -5.10
C MET A 239 11.29 -3.69 -5.58
N PHE A 240 10.90 -2.42 -5.66
CA PHE A 240 9.58 -2.05 -6.12
C PHE A 240 9.39 -2.33 -7.62
N THR A 241 10.37 -1.98 -8.46
CA THR A 241 10.31 -2.23 -9.92
C THR A 241 10.32 -3.73 -10.24
N MET A 242 11.13 -4.53 -9.52
CA MET A 242 11.08 -5.99 -9.63
C MET A 242 9.72 -6.56 -9.23
N TYR A 243 9.12 -6.05 -8.14
CA TYR A 243 7.78 -6.44 -7.74
C TYR A 243 6.75 -6.18 -8.85
N LEU A 244 6.80 -5.00 -9.48
CA LEU A 244 5.95 -4.70 -10.63
C LEU A 244 6.22 -5.64 -11.81
N ALA A 245 7.50 -5.87 -12.13
CA ALA A 245 7.88 -6.77 -13.21
C ALA A 245 7.34 -8.19 -12.99
N GLU A 246 7.56 -8.77 -11.82
CA GLU A 246 7.16 -10.13 -11.51
C GLU A 246 5.66 -10.35 -11.44
N HIS A 247 4.89 -9.32 -11.07
CA HIS A 247 3.44 -9.44 -10.91
C HIS A 247 2.60 -8.84 -12.05
N LEU A 248 3.20 -8.07 -12.95
CA LEU A 248 2.46 -7.38 -14.02
C LEU A 248 2.84 -7.83 -15.44
N GLY A 249 3.60 -8.91 -15.58
CA GLY A 249 3.85 -9.53 -16.89
C GLY A 249 5.32 -9.54 -17.31
N GLY A 250 6.25 -9.44 -16.38
CA GLY A 250 7.67 -9.65 -16.63
C GLY A 250 8.33 -8.54 -17.43
N GLY A 251 9.20 -8.89 -18.36
CA GLY A 251 9.91 -7.96 -19.23
C GLY A 251 9.01 -7.04 -20.06
N PRO A 252 7.88 -7.51 -20.61
CA PRO A 252 6.87 -6.63 -21.20
C PRO A 252 6.35 -5.55 -20.25
N ALA A 253 6.22 -5.82 -18.96
CA ALA A 253 5.81 -4.83 -17.97
C ALA A 253 6.91 -3.77 -17.73
N VAL A 254 8.17 -4.20 -17.58
CA VAL A 254 9.34 -3.30 -17.51
C VAL A 254 9.37 -2.38 -18.72
N ARG A 255 9.27 -2.96 -19.93
CA ARG A 255 9.26 -2.20 -21.18
C ARG A 255 8.11 -1.20 -21.24
N GLN A 256 6.91 -1.59 -20.80
CA GLN A 256 5.75 -0.71 -20.80
C GLN A 256 5.92 0.45 -19.83
N LEU A 257 6.47 0.21 -18.65
CA LEU A 257 6.74 1.24 -17.65
C LEU A 257 7.68 2.31 -18.21
N VAL A 258 8.76 1.90 -18.86
CA VAL A 258 9.75 2.80 -19.49
C VAL A 258 9.19 3.54 -20.72
N GLN A 259 8.16 3.02 -21.39
CA GLN A 259 7.52 3.64 -22.55
C GLN A 259 6.34 4.56 -22.18
N ASP A 260 5.85 4.51 -20.94
CA ASP A 260 4.75 5.35 -20.49
C ASP A 260 5.26 6.78 -20.27
N SER A 261 4.60 7.75 -20.86
CA SER A 261 4.94 9.17 -20.67
C SER A 261 4.39 9.78 -19.37
N ALA A 262 3.66 8.98 -18.57
CA ALA A 262 3.21 9.39 -17.25
C ALA A 262 4.25 9.00 -16.21
N THR A 263 4.71 9.96 -15.43
CA THR A 263 5.83 9.79 -14.50
C THR A 263 5.41 9.25 -13.13
N GLY A 264 6.31 8.57 -12.45
CA GLY A 264 6.20 8.16 -11.07
C GLY A 264 5.02 7.23 -10.80
N GLY A 265 4.32 7.46 -9.68
CA GLY A 265 3.15 6.65 -9.30
C GLY A 265 2.06 6.56 -10.36
N ARG A 266 1.95 7.55 -11.24
CA ARG A 266 0.99 7.54 -12.34
C ARG A 266 1.35 6.53 -13.44
N GLY A 267 2.61 6.41 -13.80
CA GLY A 267 3.10 5.37 -14.73
C GLY A 267 2.85 3.98 -14.17
N VAL A 268 3.07 3.79 -12.87
CA VAL A 268 2.75 2.55 -12.16
C VAL A 268 1.26 2.21 -12.23
N GLU A 269 0.38 3.18 -12.00
CA GLU A 269 -1.08 2.98 -12.10
C GLU A 269 -1.50 2.64 -13.54
N ASN A 270 -0.92 3.29 -14.54
CA ASN A 270 -1.16 2.98 -15.95
C ASN A 270 -0.73 1.56 -16.31
N LEU A 271 0.45 1.14 -15.83
CA LEU A 271 0.93 -0.23 -15.98
C LEU A 271 -0.05 -1.23 -15.37
N ALA A 272 -0.54 -0.99 -14.16
CA ALA A 272 -1.50 -1.86 -13.47
C ALA A 272 -2.87 -1.93 -14.18
N LEU A 273 -3.22 -0.93 -14.98
CA LEU A 273 -4.46 -0.88 -15.77
C LEU A 273 -4.28 -1.43 -17.21
N SER A 274 -3.07 -1.78 -17.62
CA SER A 274 -2.80 -2.23 -18.98
C SER A 274 -3.44 -3.60 -19.27
N PRO A 275 -3.75 -3.93 -20.56
CA PRO A 275 -4.24 -5.27 -20.93
C PRO A 275 -3.29 -6.40 -20.55
N GLN A 276 -1.98 -6.15 -20.50
CA GLN A 276 -0.97 -7.12 -20.08
C GLN A 276 -1.04 -7.37 -18.57
N ALA A 277 -1.29 -6.33 -17.78
CA ALA A 277 -1.54 -6.44 -16.35
C ALA A 277 -2.90 -7.08 -16.03
N GLY A 278 -3.87 -6.98 -16.91
CA GLY A 278 -5.23 -7.54 -16.74
C GLY A 278 -5.27 -9.05 -16.56
N GLN A 279 -4.24 -9.77 -16.99
CA GLN A 279 -4.09 -11.21 -16.74
C GLN A 279 -3.70 -11.50 -15.29
N VAL A 280 -3.14 -10.54 -14.60
CA VAL A 280 -2.64 -10.69 -13.24
C VAL A 280 -3.54 -10.03 -12.20
N GLY A 281 -4.73 -9.66 -12.49
CA GLY A 281 -5.81 -8.98 -11.72
C GLY A 281 -5.75 -8.93 -10.18
N LEU A 282 -4.61 -9.31 -9.58
CA LEU A 282 -4.36 -9.44 -8.16
C LEU A 282 -3.73 -8.19 -7.55
N LEU A 283 -3.05 -7.35 -8.36
CA LEU A 283 -2.56 -6.07 -7.87
C LEU A 283 -3.68 -5.04 -7.91
N GLY A 284 -3.63 -4.11 -6.96
CA GLY A 284 -4.51 -2.95 -6.95
C GLY A 284 -4.31 -2.08 -8.20
N ARG A 285 -5.21 -1.14 -8.39
CA ARG A 285 -5.17 -0.21 -9.52
C ARG A 285 -4.63 1.15 -9.14
N THR A 286 -4.59 1.44 -7.86
CA THR A 286 -4.02 2.66 -7.30
C THR A 286 -2.62 2.39 -6.77
N MET A 287 -1.77 3.41 -6.77
CA MET A 287 -0.44 3.31 -6.17
C MET A 287 -0.50 2.85 -4.71
N GLY A 288 -1.50 3.29 -3.95
CA GLY A 288 -1.69 2.87 -2.56
C GLY A 288 -1.94 1.38 -2.41
N GLU A 289 -2.83 0.80 -3.23
CA GLU A 289 -3.13 -0.65 -3.21
C GLU A 289 -1.94 -1.48 -3.67
N ILE A 290 -1.19 -1.01 -4.68
CA ILE A 290 0.03 -1.68 -5.15
C ILE A 290 1.09 -1.66 -4.05
N PHE A 291 1.29 -0.50 -3.42
CA PHE A 291 2.26 -0.32 -2.35
C PHE A 291 1.93 -1.17 -1.11
N ALA A 292 0.65 -1.29 -0.75
CA ALA A 292 0.20 -2.18 0.33
C ALA A 292 0.64 -3.63 0.07
N ASN A 293 0.39 -4.15 -1.12
CA ASN A 293 0.78 -5.50 -1.50
C ASN A 293 2.32 -5.66 -1.55
N PHE A 294 3.02 -4.68 -2.11
CA PHE A 294 4.49 -4.62 -2.10
C PHE A 294 5.06 -4.64 -0.68
N SER A 295 4.47 -3.87 0.24
CA SER A 295 4.93 -3.81 1.65
C SER A 295 4.86 -5.18 2.32
N ILE A 296 3.82 -5.95 2.04
CA ILE A 296 3.68 -7.33 2.52
C ILE A 296 4.75 -8.23 1.86
N ALA A 297 4.89 -8.15 0.52
CA ALA A 297 5.84 -8.95 -0.22
C ALA A 297 7.29 -8.70 0.23
N ALA A 298 7.69 -7.44 0.37
CA ALA A 298 9.03 -7.07 0.81
C ALA A 298 9.35 -7.53 2.25
N THR A 299 8.31 -7.64 3.10
CA THR A 299 8.45 -8.06 4.50
C THR A 299 8.43 -9.58 4.66
N LEU A 300 7.58 -10.28 3.93
CA LEU A 300 7.35 -11.71 4.16
C LEU A 300 8.01 -12.61 3.13
N ASP A 301 8.13 -12.16 1.90
CA ASP A 301 8.53 -12.98 0.75
C ASP A 301 7.81 -14.33 0.75
N SER A 302 6.49 -14.26 0.73
CA SER A 302 5.64 -15.45 0.78
C SER A 302 5.51 -16.06 -0.62
N ASP A 303 5.55 -17.37 -0.70
CA ASP A 303 5.23 -18.13 -1.91
C ASP A 303 3.72 -18.10 -2.27
N GLN A 304 2.91 -17.35 -1.50
CA GLN A 304 1.48 -17.23 -1.69
C GLN A 304 1.10 -15.96 -2.47
N GLY A 305 0.67 -16.14 -3.71
CA GLY A 305 0.09 -15.06 -4.52
C GLY A 305 1.03 -13.87 -4.72
N ILE A 306 0.53 -12.67 -4.46
CA ILE A 306 1.22 -11.39 -4.68
C ILE A 306 2.06 -10.94 -3.48
N TYR A 307 2.19 -11.74 -2.44
CA TYR A 307 2.84 -11.38 -1.18
C TYR A 307 4.29 -11.86 -1.09
N GLY A 308 4.94 -12.06 -2.21
CA GLY A 308 6.35 -12.41 -2.31
C GLY A 308 6.92 -12.16 -3.70
N TYR A 309 8.15 -12.61 -3.91
CA TYR A 309 8.88 -12.49 -5.16
C TYR A 309 9.13 -13.86 -5.76
N PRO A 310 8.42 -14.24 -6.85
CA PRO A 310 8.56 -15.56 -7.45
C PRO A 310 9.98 -15.93 -7.90
N ASN A 311 10.80 -14.96 -8.27
CA ASN A 311 12.15 -15.17 -8.81
C ASN A 311 13.28 -14.58 -7.96
N LEU A 312 12.96 -13.86 -6.89
CA LEU A 312 13.96 -13.42 -5.91
C LEU A 312 13.79 -14.26 -4.65
N ASP A 313 14.89 -14.81 -4.15
CA ASP A 313 14.92 -15.50 -2.86
C ASP A 313 15.38 -14.51 -1.79
N LEU A 314 14.46 -14.01 -0.99
CA LEU A 314 14.73 -13.03 0.06
C LEU A 314 14.91 -13.74 1.40
N ASN A 315 16.11 -13.73 1.93
CA ASN A 315 16.41 -14.34 3.22
C ASN A 315 15.76 -13.56 4.38
N PRO A 316 15.24 -14.24 5.41
CA PRO A 316 14.65 -13.58 6.57
C PRO A 316 15.68 -12.80 7.41
N VAL A 317 16.96 -13.09 7.25
CA VAL A 317 18.06 -12.42 7.97
C VAL A 317 19.11 -11.98 6.97
N CYS A 318 19.56 -10.73 7.08
CA CYS A 318 20.63 -10.17 6.25
C CYS A 318 21.97 -10.79 6.60
N THR A 319 22.32 -11.90 5.96
CA THR A 319 23.63 -12.56 6.06
C THR A 319 24.33 -12.49 4.72
N GLY A 320 25.54 -11.98 4.72
CA GLY A 320 26.35 -11.53 3.58
C GLY A 320 26.18 -12.27 2.26
N GLY A 321 25.90 -11.51 1.21
CA GLY A 321 25.92 -11.94 -0.18
C GLY A 321 24.59 -12.42 -0.76
N ALA A 322 23.51 -12.44 0.02
CA ALA A 322 22.16 -12.73 -0.44
C ALA A 322 21.22 -11.54 -0.24
N PHE A 323 20.18 -11.46 -1.03
CA PHE A 323 19.10 -10.50 -0.79
C PHE A 323 18.39 -10.84 0.53
N CYS A 324 17.97 -9.84 1.28
CA CYS A 324 17.17 -10.05 2.47
C CYS A 324 15.83 -9.32 2.39
N ARG A 325 14.86 -9.82 3.17
CA ARG A 325 13.54 -9.19 3.37
C ARG A 325 13.68 -7.88 4.14
N ALA A 326 12.70 -7.00 4.02
CA ALA A 326 12.58 -5.85 4.89
C ALA A 326 12.57 -6.31 6.36
N GLN A 327 13.53 -5.79 7.14
CA GLN A 327 13.71 -6.24 8.52
C GLN A 327 12.64 -5.62 9.42
N PRO A 328 12.08 -6.39 10.39
CA PRO A 328 11.15 -5.83 11.34
C PRO A 328 11.81 -4.75 12.20
N THR A 329 11.06 -3.70 12.49
CA THR A 329 11.49 -2.66 13.43
C THR A 329 11.76 -3.25 14.79
N GLU A 330 10.83 -4.09 15.25
CA GLU A 330 10.95 -4.83 16.51
C GLU A 330 10.31 -6.21 16.42
N VAL A 331 10.82 -7.13 17.24
CA VAL A 331 10.30 -8.49 17.39
C VAL A 331 9.98 -8.73 18.85
N ASN A 332 8.76 -9.16 19.15
CA ASN A 332 8.38 -9.54 20.51
C ASN A 332 7.91 -11.00 20.64
N SER A 333 8.48 -11.68 21.62
CA SER A 333 8.07 -13.04 22.06
C SER A 333 7.91 -13.15 23.57
N ASP A 334 8.14 -12.07 24.32
CA ASP A 334 7.94 -11.99 25.76
C ASP A 334 6.62 -11.29 26.08
N TRP A 335 5.73 -12.02 26.71
CA TRP A 335 4.39 -11.58 27.08
C TRP A 335 4.19 -11.54 28.59
N SER A 336 5.26 -11.36 29.34
CA SER A 336 5.20 -11.16 30.79
C SER A 336 4.49 -9.86 31.18
N THR A 337 4.55 -8.88 30.28
CA THR A 337 3.84 -7.59 30.38
C THR A 337 3.28 -7.23 28.99
N PRO A 338 2.29 -6.32 28.89
CA PRO A 338 1.96 -5.67 27.64
C PRO A 338 3.19 -5.03 27.00
N TRP A 339 3.24 -5.09 25.67
CA TRP A 339 4.35 -4.56 24.90
C TRP A 339 3.93 -3.27 24.18
N SER A 340 4.84 -2.33 24.04
CA SER A 340 4.64 -1.12 23.26
C SER A 340 5.93 -0.61 22.65
N SER A 341 5.82 0.00 21.48
CA SER A 341 6.90 0.76 20.83
C SER A 341 6.35 2.10 20.39
N THR A 342 7.08 3.17 20.68
CA THR A 342 6.64 4.54 20.45
C THR A 342 7.64 5.35 19.65
N GLY A 343 7.17 6.39 18.96
CA GLY A 343 8.01 7.27 18.17
C GLY A 343 8.58 6.62 16.91
N ASN A 344 7.90 5.65 16.34
CA ASN A 344 8.34 4.97 15.13
C ASN A 344 8.11 5.87 13.92
N THR A 345 9.14 6.64 13.57
CA THR A 345 9.11 7.56 12.42
C THR A 345 9.39 6.81 11.12
N LEU A 346 8.67 7.18 10.06
CA LEU A 346 8.91 6.71 8.71
C LEU A 346 8.67 7.82 7.69
N GLU A 347 9.45 7.78 6.61
CA GLU A 347 9.25 8.67 5.46
C GLU A 347 7.96 8.28 4.72
N GLY A 348 7.35 9.22 4.02
CA GLY A 348 6.21 8.89 3.16
C GLY A 348 6.57 7.80 2.15
N TRP A 349 5.75 6.76 2.04
CA TRP A 349 6.00 5.55 1.26
C TRP A 349 7.19 4.71 1.78
N GLY A 350 7.50 4.85 3.08
CA GLY A 350 8.33 3.91 3.83
C GLY A 350 7.47 2.89 4.59
N ILE A 351 8.09 1.83 5.07
CA ILE A 351 7.44 0.69 5.73
C ILE A 351 7.95 0.57 7.17
N ARG A 352 7.04 0.32 8.12
CA ARG A 352 7.37 -0.18 9.46
C ARG A 352 6.69 -1.51 9.68
N SER A 353 7.40 -2.48 10.20
CA SER A 353 6.85 -3.79 10.51
C SER A 353 7.25 -4.26 11.90
N PHE A 354 6.34 -4.98 12.56
CA PHE A 354 6.50 -5.51 13.91
C PHE A 354 6.10 -6.98 13.90
N GLN A 355 6.95 -7.82 14.45
CA GLN A 355 6.73 -9.26 14.46
C GLN A 355 6.41 -9.74 15.88
N PHE A 356 5.35 -10.53 16.02
CA PHE A 356 4.91 -11.11 17.28
C PHE A 356 4.84 -12.62 17.17
N THR A 357 5.44 -13.29 18.14
CA THR A 357 5.31 -14.73 18.32
C THR A 357 4.86 -15.05 19.74
N PRO A 358 4.13 -16.14 19.99
CA PRO A 358 3.61 -16.46 21.32
C PRO A 358 4.72 -16.80 22.34
N GLY A 359 5.92 -17.16 21.88
CA GLY A 359 7.00 -17.59 22.75
C GLY A 359 6.59 -18.78 23.63
N SER A 360 6.85 -18.68 24.94
CA SER A 360 6.43 -19.69 25.94
C SER A 360 5.09 -19.38 26.60
N ALA A 361 4.39 -18.33 26.19
CA ALA A 361 3.15 -17.91 26.79
C ALA A 361 1.98 -18.86 26.43
N SER A 362 1.03 -19.06 27.34
CA SER A 362 -0.18 -19.83 27.06
C SER A 362 -1.01 -19.15 25.96
N PRO A 363 -1.71 -19.90 25.12
CA PRO A 363 -2.58 -19.29 24.10
C PRO A 363 -3.58 -18.31 24.69
N ALA A 364 -3.70 -17.15 24.05
CA ALA A 364 -4.71 -16.14 24.36
C ALA A 364 -4.83 -15.18 23.17
N PRO A 365 -5.99 -14.56 22.90
CA PRO A 365 -6.12 -13.56 21.87
C PRO A 365 -5.09 -12.43 22.04
N LEU A 366 -4.56 -11.94 20.91
CA LEU A 366 -3.66 -10.79 20.87
C LEU A 366 -4.44 -9.58 20.36
N THR A 367 -4.46 -8.52 21.16
CA THR A 367 -5.01 -7.23 20.78
C THR A 367 -3.90 -6.27 20.40
N LEU A 368 -4.15 -5.45 19.39
CA LEU A 368 -3.22 -4.51 18.79
C LEU A 368 -3.86 -3.12 18.70
N ARG A 369 -3.11 -2.08 19.04
CA ARG A 369 -3.51 -0.68 18.80
C ARG A 369 -2.36 0.07 18.16
N LEU A 370 -2.65 0.79 17.09
CA LEU A 370 -1.74 1.72 16.46
C LEU A 370 -2.29 3.13 16.61
N THR A 371 -1.42 4.08 16.94
CA THR A 371 -1.78 5.50 17.01
C THR A 371 -0.82 6.27 16.13
N ALA A 372 -1.34 6.91 15.09
CA ALA A 372 -0.56 7.68 14.14
C ALA A 372 -0.71 9.19 14.37
N ASP A 373 0.30 9.96 13.98
CA ASP A 373 0.25 11.41 14.04
C ASP A 373 -0.45 12.06 12.83
N LYS A 374 -0.73 11.27 11.79
CA LYS A 374 -1.33 11.73 10.52
C LYS A 374 -2.39 10.76 10.01
N SER A 375 -3.33 11.30 9.23
CA SER A 375 -4.49 10.55 8.71
C SER A 375 -4.20 9.66 7.51
N GLN A 376 -3.02 9.77 6.91
CA GLN A 376 -2.62 8.99 5.72
C GLN A 376 -1.86 7.71 6.08
N PHE A 377 -1.84 7.32 7.35
CA PHE A 377 -1.37 6.01 7.72
C PHE A 377 -2.35 4.92 7.32
N ASP A 378 -1.80 3.80 6.92
CA ASP A 378 -2.51 2.59 6.58
C ASP A 378 -1.72 1.38 7.07
N GLY A 379 -2.31 0.20 7.09
CA GLY A 379 -1.60 -0.97 7.55
C GLY A 379 -2.42 -2.25 7.49
N VAL A 380 -1.74 -3.35 7.79
CA VAL A 380 -2.32 -4.69 7.82
C VAL A 380 -1.82 -5.49 9.02
N VAL A 381 -2.65 -6.42 9.47
CA VAL A 381 -2.23 -7.54 10.32
C VAL A 381 -2.12 -8.78 9.44
N VAL A 382 -0.95 -9.40 9.45
CA VAL A 382 -0.72 -10.64 8.72
C VAL A 382 -0.47 -11.76 9.74
N THR A 383 -1.21 -12.85 9.60
CA THR A 383 -1.16 -13.98 10.53
C THR A 383 -0.81 -15.26 9.81
N LYS A 384 0.07 -16.08 10.41
CA LYS A 384 0.43 -17.39 9.89
C LYS A 384 -0.30 -18.49 10.64
N ALA A 385 -1.06 -19.30 9.92
CA ALA A 385 -1.78 -20.41 10.52
C ALA A 385 -0.83 -21.56 10.87
N ILE A 386 -1.01 -22.12 12.07
CA ILE A 386 -0.23 -23.30 12.55
C ILE A 386 -0.58 -24.55 11.73
N SER A 387 -1.83 -24.66 11.26
CA SER A 387 -2.36 -25.89 10.64
C SER A 387 -1.72 -26.23 9.30
N ASP A 388 -1.41 -25.23 8.49
CA ASP A 388 -0.94 -25.37 7.10
C ASP A 388 0.16 -24.39 6.70
N GLY A 389 0.54 -23.49 7.62
CA GLY A 389 1.56 -22.46 7.38
C GLY A 389 1.11 -21.33 6.46
N LEU A 390 -0.18 -21.26 6.12
CA LEU A 390 -0.69 -20.23 5.22
C LEU A 390 -0.82 -18.88 5.92
N TRP A 391 -0.60 -17.83 5.15
CA TRP A 391 -0.73 -16.45 5.59
C TRP A 391 -2.14 -15.91 5.33
N SER A 392 -2.65 -15.13 6.24
CA SER A 392 -3.89 -14.37 6.12
C SER A 392 -3.63 -12.90 6.37
N VAL A 393 -4.20 -12.02 5.53
CA VAL A 393 -4.04 -10.57 5.61
C VAL A 393 -5.37 -9.95 6.03
N THR A 394 -5.33 -9.06 7.02
CA THR A 394 -6.47 -8.29 7.51
C THR A 394 -6.10 -6.81 7.51
N ASP A 395 -6.88 -5.99 6.82
CA ASP A 395 -6.66 -4.54 6.78
C ASP A 395 -6.88 -3.92 8.18
N LEU A 396 -6.07 -2.93 8.52
CA LEU A 396 -6.21 -2.09 9.70
C LEU A 396 -6.89 -0.78 9.31
N ASP A 397 -8.11 -0.57 9.77
CA ASP A 397 -8.86 0.67 9.50
C ASP A 397 -8.42 1.78 10.47
N PHE A 398 -7.72 2.80 9.98
CA PHE A 398 -7.39 3.98 10.77
C PHE A 398 -8.59 4.94 10.84
N VAL A 399 -9.19 5.03 12.01
CA VAL A 399 -10.28 5.98 12.31
C VAL A 399 -9.76 7.02 13.31
N ASN A 400 -9.79 8.28 12.94
CA ASN A 400 -9.20 9.36 13.76
C ASN A 400 -7.74 9.08 14.17
N ASN A 401 -6.95 8.56 13.22
CA ASN A 401 -5.53 8.20 13.40
C ASN A 401 -5.27 7.02 14.35
N VAL A 402 -6.27 6.26 14.71
CA VAL A 402 -6.14 5.06 15.54
C VAL A 402 -6.67 3.85 14.77
N ALA A 403 -5.89 2.78 14.75
CA ALA A 403 -6.33 1.49 14.26
C ALA A 403 -6.19 0.43 15.36
N THR A 404 -7.11 -0.51 15.38
CA THR A 404 -7.09 -1.63 16.33
C THR A 404 -7.22 -2.95 15.58
N GLY A 405 -6.58 -3.98 16.10
CA GLY A 405 -6.60 -5.33 15.54
C GLY A 405 -6.77 -6.39 16.63
N LEU A 406 -7.37 -7.51 16.25
CA LEU A 406 -7.53 -8.67 17.15
C LEU A 406 -7.13 -9.95 16.41
N VAL A 407 -6.27 -10.75 17.05
CA VAL A 407 -5.86 -12.08 16.58
C VAL A 407 -6.34 -13.12 17.58
N PRO A 408 -7.53 -13.72 17.38
CA PRO A 408 -8.18 -14.56 18.39
C PRO A 408 -7.43 -15.86 18.66
N GLY A 409 -6.76 -16.40 17.68
CA GLY A 409 -6.08 -17.70 17.75
C GLY A 409 -4.59 -17.64 18.10
N PHE A 410 -4.09 -16.55 18.66
CA PHE A 410 -2.66 -16.38 18.93
C PHE A 410 -2.14 -17.41 19.95
N GLY A 411 -1.19 -18.23 19.53
CA GLY A 411 -0.57 -19.31 20.29
C GLY A 411 -1.24 -20.68 20.15
N ASN A 412 -2.41 -20.78 19.48
CA ASN A 412 -3.05 -22.08 19.22
C ASN A 412 -3.50 -22.30 17.77
N LEU A 413 -3.88 -21.25 17.06
CA LEU A 413 -4.23 -21.29 15.63
C LEU A 413 -3.19 -20.51 14.79
N THR A 414 -2.54 -19.53 15.40
CA THR A 414 -1.59 -18.61 14.80
C THR A 414 -0.31 -18.59 15.65
N ASP A 415 0.85 -18.80 15.04
CA ASP A 415 2.15 -18.79 15.71
C ASP A 415 3.02 -17.59 15.35
N GLU A 416 2.65 -16.87 14.32
CA GLU A 416 3.37 -15.69 13.85
C GLU A 416 2.40 -14.63 13.39
N VAL A 417 2.58 -13.41 13.88
CA VAL A 417 1.78 -12.23 13.55
C VAL A 417 2.70 -11.11 13.14
N TRP A 418 2.41 -10.49 12.01
CA TRP A 418 3.06 -9.27 11.58
C TRP A 418 2.07 -8.12 11.55
N VAL A 419 2.50 -6.98 12.04
CA VAL A 419 1.84 -5.70 11.81
C VAL A 419 2.73 -4.93 10.84
N ILE A 420 2.21 -4.63 9.67
CA ILE A 420 2.92 -3.90 8.63
C ILE A 420 2.15 -2.61 8.40
N THR A 421 2.82 -1.47 8.56
CA THR A 421 2.21 -0.15 8.40
C THR A 421 3.08 0.75 7.54
N TRP A 422 2.45 1.68 6.84
CA TRP A 422 3.09 2.65 5.96
C TRP A 422 2.39 4.00 6.03
N TYR A 423 3.11 5.03 5.63
CA TYR A 423 2.57 6.39 5.53
C TYR A 423 2.39 6.74 4.05
N ALA A 424 1.15 6.68 3.54
CA ALA A 424 0.80 7.02 2.15
C ALA A 424 0.74 8.55 1.97
N SER A 425 1.90 9.19 1.98
CA SER A 425 2.01 10.65 1.83
C SER A 425 1.35 11.11 0.53
N THR A 426 0.58 12.20 0.60
CA THR A 426 -0.04 12.86 -0.56
C THR A 426 0.90 13.85 -1.27
N VAL A 427 2.11 14.03 -0.75
CA VAL A 427 3.13 14.85 -1.40
C VAL A 427 3.56 14.15 -2.70
N ALA A 428 3.67 14.93 -3.77
CA ALA A 428 4.10 14.42 -5.07
C ALA A 428 5.50 13.81 -5.00
N ASP A 429 5.80 12.94 -5.96
CA ASP A 429 7.15 12.40 -6.15
C ASP A 429 8.17 13.53 -6.28
N CYS A 430 9.29 13.37 -5.64
CA CYS A 430 10.31 14.39 -5.64
C CYS A 430 11.71 13.81 -5.39
N ASP A 431 12.69 14.59 -5.76
CA ASP A 431 14.09 14.34 -5.48
C ASP A 431 14.66 15.37 -4.49
N TYR A 432 15.92 15.21 -4.13
CA TYR A 432 16.62 16.10 -3.21
C TYR A 432 16.69 17.56 -3.69
N THR A 433 16.48 17.82 -5.00
CA THR A 433 16.47 19.18 -5.56
C THR A 433 15.10 19.83 -5.48
N SER A 434 14.03 19.06 -5.56
CA SER A 434 12.64 19.52 -5.60
C SER A 434 11.94 19.53 -4.24
N CYS A 435 12.18 18.54 -3.39
CA CYS A 435 11.62 18.45 -2.03
C CYS A 435 12.42 19.21 -0.97
N GLY A 436 13.66 19.55 -1.26
CA GLY A 436 14.60 20.07 -0.26
C GLY A 436 15.06 18.98 0.73
N PRO A 437 15.64 19.37 1.88
CA PRO A 437 16.30 18.41 2.78
C PRO A 437 15.33 17.62 3.68
N SER A 438 14.04 17.89 3.66
CA SER A 438 13.06 17.21 4.52
C SER A 438 11.90 16.68 3.68
N TYR A 439 11.81 15.36 3.58
CA TYR A 439 10.66 14.65 3.03
C TYR A 439 9.57 14.51 4.11
N PRO A 440 8.28 14.42 3.74
CA PRO A 440 7.21 14.23 4.72
C PRO A 440 7.43 12.96 5.53
N GLU A 441 7.52 13.10 6.83
CA GLU A 441 7.61 12.00 7.79
C GLU A 441 6.30 11.88 8.56
N GLY A 442 5.96 10.68 8.96
CA GLY A 442 4.90 10.38 9.90
C GLY A 442 5.41 9.50 11.03
N THR A 443 4.71 9.52 12.15
CA THR A 443 5.05 8.73 13.34
C THR A 443 3.88 7.85 13.72
N VAL A 444 4.17 6.58 14.04
CA VAL A 444 3.19 5.63 14.56
C VAL A 444 3.70 4.99 15.85
N ASP A 445 2.83 4.97 16.85
CA ASP A 445 3.00 4.20 18.07
C ASP A 445 2.22 2.89 17.95
N ILE A 446 2.74 1.82 18.52
CA ILE A 446 2.06 0.53 18.55
C ILE A 446 2.07 -0.04 19.96
N GLU A 447 0.93 -0.58 20.34
CA GLU A 447 0.72 -1.33 21.58
C GLU A 447 0.20 -2.71 21.24
N ALA A 448 0.66 -3.71 21.97
CA ALA A 448 0.22 -5.10 21.81
C ALA A 448 0.06 -5.77 23.19
N ALA A 449 -1.03 -6.48 23.38
CA ALA A 449 -1.29 -7.17 24.63
C ALA A 449 -2.11 -8.45 24.42
N ARG A 450 -1.93 -9.42 25.31
CA ARG A 450 -2.72 -10.65 25.32
C ARG A 450 -3.95 -10.49 26.21
N ILE A 451 -5.10 -10.92 25.71
CA ILE A 451 -6.34 -10.95 26.48
C ILE A 451 -6.38 -12.27 27.25
N THR A 452 -5.99 -12.25 28.52
CA THR A 452 -5.93 -13.44 29.36
C THR A 452 -7.21 -13.71 30.14
N SER A 453 -8.14 -12.75 30.16
CA SER A 453 -9.47 -12.87 30.78
C SER A 453 -10.47 -12.12 29.90
N PRO A 454 -11.62 -12.71 29.56
CA PRO A 454 -12.65 -12.02 28.78
C PRO A 454 -13.17 -10.81 29.56
N ALA A 455 -13.60 -9.80 28.83
CA ALA A 455 -14.31 -8.65 29.41
C ALA A 455 -15.65 -9.08 29.99
N THR A 456 -16.15 -8.34 30.95
CA THR A 456 -17.44 -8.56 31.57
C THR A 456 -18.34 -7.33 31.48
N LEU A 457 -19.64 -7.59 31.29
CA LEU A 457 -20.68 -6.58 31.20
C LEU A 457 -21.51 -6.59 32.49
N ALA A 458 -21.74 -5.45 33.09
CA ALA A 458 -22.56 -5.30 34.28
C ALA A 458 -23.60 -4.20 34.09
N LEU A 459 -24.85 -4.48 34.43
CA LEU A 459 -25.90 -3.48 34.52
C LEU A 459 -25.72 -2.70 35.84
N ASN A 460 -25.55 -1.38 35.72
CA ASN A 460 -25.49 -0.52 36.89
C ASN A 460 -26.91 -0.20 37.40
N ASN A 461 -27.73 0.35 36.53
CA ASN A 461 -29.14 0.59 36.80
C ASN A 461 -29.92 0.86 35.49
N THR A 462 -31.25 0.89 35.59
CA THR A 462 -32.16 1.45 34.58
C THR A 462 -32.96 2.57 35.22
N VAL A 463 -33.13 3.68 34.50
CA VAL A 463 -33.89 4.85 34.96
C VAL A 463 -34.99 5.12 33.95
N LEU A 464 -36.24 5.21 34.43
CA LEU A 464 -37.35 5.67 33.62
C LEU A 464 -37.41 7.21 33.64
N SER A 465 -37.66 7.80 32.52
CA SER A 465 -37.73 9.25 32.37
C SER A 465 -38.79 9.67 31.36
N ASP A 466 -39.30 10.84 31.59
CA ASP A 466 -40.07 11.63 30.64
C ASP A 466 -39.11 12.61 29.99
N ARG A 467 -38.54 12.20 28.86
CA ARG A 467 -37.47 12.97 28.24
C ARG A 467 -37.99 14.04 27.28
N ASP A 468 -39.16 13.87 26.79
CA ASP A 468 -39.81 14.81 25.87
C ASP A 468 -40.73 15.80 26.57
N GLY A 469 -41.06 15.60 27.85
CA GLY A 469 -41.84 16.50 28.69
C GLY A 469 -43.35 16.37 28.47
N ASP A 470 -43.81 15.23 27.95
CA ASP A 470 -45.25 14.98 27.70
C ASP A 470 -46.00 14.49 28.96
N GLY A 471 -45.30 14.24 30.04
CA GLY A 471 -45.85 13.78 31.32
C GLY A 471 -45.86 12.26 31.45
N MET A 472 -45.25 11.52 30.51
CA MET A 472 -45.17 10.08 30.53
C MET A 472 -43.71 9.58 30.66
N GLU A 473 -43.51 8.52 31.43
CA GLU A 473 -42.20 7.84 31.50
C GLU A 473 -42.10 6.85 30.34
N ASP A 474 -41.70 7.31 29.18
CA ASP A 474 -41.63 6.55 27.94
C ASP A 474 -40.18 6.20 27.54
N THR A 475 -39.22 6.82 28.16
CA THR A 475 -37.79 6.59 27.89
C THR A 475 -37.15 5.81 29.02
N VAL A 476 -36.39 4.77 28.66
CA VAL A 476 -35.50 4.09 29.59
C VAL A 476 -34.04 4.44 29.30
N GLU A 477 -33.35 4.89 30.32
CA GLU A 477 -31.91 5.03 30.32
C GLU A 477 -31.30 3.78 30.94
N ILE A 478 -30.42 3.11 30.21
CA ILE A 478 -29.72 1.91 30.63
C ILE A 478 -28.29 2.29 30.91
N ASN A 479 -27.92 2.27 32.19
CA ASN A 479 -26.55 2.54 32.64
C ASN A 479 -25.84 1.22 32.91
N TYR A 480 -24.68 1.02 32.31
CA TYR A 480 -23.93 -0.22 32.43
C TYR A 480 -22.43 0.05 32.50
N GLY A 481 -21.68 -0.91 32.99
CA GLY A 481 -20.24 -0.89 33.06
C GLY A 481 -19.62 -2.07 32.31
N VAL A 482 -18.52 -1.79 31.62
CA VAL A 482 -17.68 -2.79 30.97
C VAL A 482 -16.34 -2.85 31.70
N LEU A 483 -15.97 -4.03 32.21
CA LEU A 483 -14.68 -4.27 32.82
C LEU A 483 -13.87 -5.20 31.93
N SER A 484 -12.75 -4.72 31.41
CA SER A 484 -11.74 -5.53 30.75
C SER A 484 -10.43 -5.52 31.53
N ASN A 485 -9.87 -6.71 31.78
CA ASN A 485 -8.54 -6.90 32.36
C ASN A 485 -7.44 -6.95 31.29
N ALA A 486 -7.78 -6.84 30.00
CA ALA A 486 -6.82 -6.63 28.93
C ALA A 486 -6.11 -5.27 29.09
N PHE A 487 -4.96 -5.11 28.48
CA PHE A 487 -4.27 -3.81 28.48
C PHE A 487 -5.12 -2.74 27.77
N PHE A 488 -5.72 -3.12 26.66
CA PHE A 488 -6.80 -2.39 25.97
C PHE A 488 -7.65 -3.38 25.17
N GLU A 489 -8.91 -3.04 24.93
CA GLU A 489 -9.84 -3.83 24.16
C GLU A 489 -10.96 -2.93 23.63
N ASP A 490 -11.30 -3.01 22.35
CA ASP A 490 -12.46 -2.35 21.78
C ASP A 490 -13.62 -3.34 21.70
N LEU A 491 -14.75 -2.96 22.24
CA LEU A 491 -15.93 -3.80 22.39
C LEU A 491 -17.16 -3.07 21.86
N ASP A 492 -18.02 -3.77 21.15
CA ASP A 492 -19.33 -3.30 20.73
C ASP A 492 -20.39 -3.87 21.67
N VAL A 493 -21.18 -3.00 22.34
CA VAL A 493 -22.31 -3.40 23.16
C VAL A 493 -23.58 -3.14 22.36
N GLU A 494 -24.23 -4.21 21.91
CA GLU A 494 -25.52 -4.16 21.26
C GLU A 494 -26.63 -4.34 22.27
N VAL A 495 -27.57 -3.39 22.34
CA VAL A 495 -28.77 -3.48 23.17
C VAL A 495 -29.95 -3.79 22.26
N ASN A 496 -30.39 -5.04 22.25
CA ASN A 496 -31.56 -5.49 21.52
C ASN A 496 -32.81 -5.24 22.37
N VAL A 497 -33.68 -4.38 21.88
CA VAL A 497 -34.96 -4.06 22.53
C VAL A 497 -36.02 -5.02 22.04
N ARG A 498 -36.65 -5.74 22.95
CA ARG A 498 -37.75 -6.70 22.63
C ARG A 498 -39.05 -6.23 23.22
N ASP A 499 -40.12 -6.29 22.43
CA ASP A 499 -41.48 -6.06 22.89
C ASP A 499 -42.04 -7.24 23.73
N ALA A 500 -43.25 -7.10 24.20
CA ALA A 500 -43.94 -8.15 25.00
C ALA A 500 -44.13 -9.47 24.21
N SER A 501 -44.09 -9.45 22.89
CA SER A 501 -44.15 -10.65 22.03
C SER A 501 -42.78 -11.34 21.92
N GLY A 502 -41.69 -10.70 22.37
CA GLY A 502 -40.29 -11.12 22.23
C GLY A 502 -39.65 -10.73 20.90
N GLN A 503 -40.32 -9.95 20.07
CA GLN A 503 -39.76 -9.46 18.80
C GLN A 503 -38.78 -8.32 19.08
N ILE A 504 -37.64 -8.31 18.38
CA ILE A 504 -36.70 -7.18 18.41
C ILE A 504 -37.33 -6.03 17.63
N VAL A 505 -37.58 -4.92 18.32
CA VAL A 505 -38.18 -3.69 17.76
C VAL A 505 -37.14 -2.62 17.53
N ASP A 506 -35.98 -2.71 18.21
CA ASP A 506 -34.85 -1.80 18.02
C ASP A 506 -33.53 -2.47 18.42
N THR A 507 -32.42 -1.96 17.89
CA THR A 507 -31.07 -2.36 18.29
C THR A 507 -30.19 -1.12 18.38
N ILE A 508 -29.69 -0.85 19.58
CA ILE A 508 -28.80 0.29 19.86
C ILE A 508 -27.39 -0.27 20.01
N THR A 509 -26.42 0.33 19.34
CA THR A 509 -25.02 -0.09 19.43
C THR A 509 -24.19 1.02 20.06
N ASP A 510 -23.38 0.66 21.05
CA ASP A 510 -22.42 1.54 21.70
C ASP A 510 -21.03 0.90 21.63
N ARG A 511 -20.00 1.69 21.30
CA ARG A 511 -18.62 1.21 21.19
C ARG A 511 -17.81 1.67 22.38
N ILE A 512 -17.23 0.73 23.10
CA ILE A 512 -16.49 0.96 24.34
C ILE A 512 -15.02 0.57 24.14
N ALA A 513 -14.12 1.52 24.42
CA ALA A 513 -12.71 1.21 24.58
C ALA A 513 -12.45 0.95 26.08
N ALA A 514 -12.18 -0.29 26.43
CA ALA A 514 -11.97 -0.70 27.82
C ALA A 514 -10.57 -1.29 28.01
N GLY A 515 -10.06 -1.33 29.24
CA GLY A 515 -8.79 -1.97 29.57
C GLY A 515 -8.20 -1.56 30.89
N GLY A 516 -7.05 -2.15 31.21
CA GLY A 516 -6.29 -1.81 32.42
C GLY A 516 -6.97 -2.23 33.73
N GLY A 517 -7.98 -3.10 33.70
CA GLY A 517 -8.73 -3.51 34.89
C GLY A 517 -9.63 -2.42 35.47
N VAL A 518 -9.97 -1.41 34.68
CA VAL A 518 -10.85 -0.30 35.07
C VAL A 518 -12.21 -0.50 34.41
N THR A 519 -13.30 -0.33 35.19
CA THR A 519 -14.64 -0.32 34.63
C THR A 519 -14.87 0.98 33.86
N VAL A 520 -15.31 0.85 32.63
CA VAL A 520 -15.78 1.96 31.80
C VAL A 520 -17.30 1.99 31.87
N ASP A 521 -17.86 3.04 32.48
CA ASP A 521 -19.29 3.22 32.55
C ASP A 521 -19.79 3.90 31.27
N SER A 522 -20.93 3.42 30.77
CA SER A 522 -21.64 3.98 29.61
C SER A 522 -23.15 3.95 29.79
N GLN A 523 -23.85 4.61 28.89
CA GLN A 523 -25.30 4.70 28.91
C GLN A 523 -25.89 4.74 27.52
N VAL A 524 -27.04 4.08 27.37
CA VAL A 524 -27.86 4.16 26.15
C VAL A 524 -29.30 4.47 26.50
N TYR A 525 -30.03 5.00 25.53
CA TYR A 525 -31.41 5.42 25.71
C TYR A 525 -32.31 4.72 24.69
N PHE A 526 -33.47 4.29 25.14
CA PHE A 526 -34.54 3.82 24.30
C PHE A 526 -35.82 4.56 24.66
N THR A 527 -36.45 5.23 23.69
CA THR A 527 -37.78 5.82 23.81
C THR A 527 -38.78 4.89 23.15
N ALA A 528 -39.78 4.46 23.90
CA ALA A 528 -40.77 3.51 23.42
C ALA A 528 -41.67 4.12 22.35
N PRO A 529 -41.83 3.47 21.19
CA PRO A 529 -42.78 3.96 20.18
C PRO A 529 -44.25 3.73 20.55
N LEU A 530 -44.51 2.84 21.50
CA LEU A 530 -45.86 2.47 21.98
C LEU A 530 -45.78 2.10 23.45
N ALA A 531 -46.89 2.23 24.19
CA ALA A 531 -47.01 1.70 25.53
C ALA A 531 -47.00 0.16 25.49
N ASP A 532 -45.95 -0.43 26.02
CA ASP A 532 -45.78 -1.89 26.10
C ASP A 532 -44.71 -2.27 27.15
N GLN A 533 -44.56 -3.56 27.38
CA GLN A 533 -43.45 -4.11 28.15
C GLN A 533 -42.24 -4.35 27.23
N TYR A 534 -41.10 -3.73 27.57
CA TYR A 534 -39.87 -3.89 26.84
C TYR A 534 -38.80 -4.57 27.68
N ALA A 535 -38.12 -5.54 27.08
CA ALA A 535 -36.95 -6.21 27.65
C ALA A 535 -35.73 -5.86 26.87
N PHE A 536 -34.60 -5.67 27.54
CA PHE A 536 -33.34 -5.27 26.93
C PHE A 536 -32.34 -6.41 27.08
N GLU A 537 -31.89 -6.97 25.95
CA GLU A 537 -30.82 -7.94 25.89
C GLU A 537 -29.55 -7.21 25.44
N MET A 538 -28.58 -7.11 26.34
CA MET A 538 -27.28 -6.52 26.04
C MET A 538 -26.33 -7.62 25.62
N VAL A 539 -25.71 -7.49 24.47
CA VAL A 539 -24.75 -8.44 23.89
C VAL A 539 -23.45 -7.71 23.64
N MET A 540 -22.43 -8.04 24.40
CA MET A 540 -21.10 -7.49 24.20
C MET A 540 -20.32 -8.37 23.22
N LYS A 541 -19.76 -7.77 22.20
CA LYS A 541 -19.00 -8.42 21.15
C LYS A 541 -17.59 -7.84 21.06
N ASP A 542 -16.65 -8.67 20.68
CA ASP A 542 -15.32 -8.21 20.31
C ASP A 542 -15.29 -7.58 18.90
N MET A 543 -14.14 -7.13 18.47
CA MET A 543 -13.94 -6.49 17.16
C MET A 543 -14.25 -7.42 15.97
N LEU A 544 -14.27 -8.73 16.16
CA LEU A 544 -14.63 -9.71 15.13
C LEU A 544 -16.12 -10.03 15.12
N GLY A 545 -16.88 -9.45 16.06
CA GLY A 545 -18.31 -9.71 16.25
C GLY A 545 -18.61 -10.97 17.04
N GLU A 546 -17.59 -11.60 17.66
CA GLU A 546 -17.78 -12.76 18.55
C GLU A 546 -18.32 -12.30 19.90
N VAL A 547 -19.27 -13.05 20.43
CA VAL A 547 -19.92 -12.69 21.69
C VAL A 547 -18.98 -12.98 22.87
N VAL A 548 -18.66 -11.93 23.61
CA VAL A 548 -17.80 -11.97 24.81
C VAL A 548 -18.64 -12.17 26.07
N ASP A 549 -19.75 -11.44 26.19
CA ASP A 549 -20.65 -11.52 27.36
C ASP A 549 -22.08 -11.13 26.98
N ARG A 550 -23.04 -11.50 27.80
CA ARG A 550 -24.47 -11.20 27.63
C ARG A 550 -25.12 -10.85 28.94
N LEU A 551 -26.01 -9.91 28.93
CA LEU A 551 -26.85 -9.51 30.05
C LEU A 551 -28.27 -9.27 29.56
N GLN A 552 -29.26 -9.65 30.36
CA GLN A 552 -30.66 -9.37 30.11
C GLN A 552 -31.27 -8.63 31.30
N THR A 553 -31.99 -7.55 31.02
CA THR A 553 -32.72 -6.80 32.04
C THR A 553 -34.09 -7.44 32.32
N SER A 554 -34.67 -7.16 33.48
CA SER A 554 -36.09 -7.39 33.68
C SER A 554 -36.91 -6.50 32.75
N PRO A 555 -38.05 -6.99 32.24
CA PRO A 555 -38.95 -6.16 31.43
C PRO A 555 -39.37 -4.89 32.15
N GLN A 556 -39.38 -3.78 31.44
CA GLN A 556 -39.84 -2.48 31.92
C GLN A 556 -41.16 -2.11 31.19
N MET A 557 -42.13 -1.61 31.94
CA MET A 557 -43.37 -1.06 31.33
C MET A 557 -43.10 0.40 30.95
N LEU A 558 -43.16 0.73 29.69
CA LEU A 558 -43.05 2.09 29.18
C LEU A 558 -44.39 2.58 28.71
N ASN A 559 -44.73 3.80 29.11
CA ASN A 559 -46.07 4.38 28.92
C ASN A 559 -45.98 5.45 27.85
N ASN A 560 -45.95 5.03 26.62
CA ASN A 560 -46.05 5.96 25.50
C ASN A 560 -47.37 5.77 24.76
N MET A 561 -48.03 6.85 24.36
CA MET A 561 -49.22 6.79 23.54
C MET A 561 -48.93 7.28 22.13
N ARG A 562 -49.31 6.47 21.17
CA ARG A 562 -49.10 6.77 19.77
C ARG A 562 -49.70 8.13 19.39
N PRO A 563 -48.93 9.05 18.86
CA PRO A 563 -49.46 10.34 18.43
C PRO A 563 -50.49 10.19 17.32
N VAL A 564 -51.57 10.97 17.38
CA VAL A 564 -52.62 10.96 16.37
C VAL A 564 -52.32 12.03 15.34
N ALA A 565 -51.99 11.61 14.12
CA ALA A 565 -51.80 12.53 13.01
C ALA A 565 -53.15 13.05 12.46
N ASN A 566 -53.24 14.35 12.31
CA ASN A 566 -54.38 15.01 11.62
C ASN A 566 -53.82 15.81 10.45
N GLY A 567 -54.38 15.61 9.28
CA GLY A 567 -53.91 16.24 8.05
C GLY A 567 -55.08 16.80 7.21
N SER A 568 -54.83 17.89 6.52
CA SER A 568 -55.73 18.47 5.56
C SER A 568 -55.00 18.84 4.26
N VAL A 569 -55.74 18.86 3.17
CA VAL A 569 -55.27 19.23 1.84
C VAL A 569 -56.00 20.52 1.43
N SER A 570 -55.26 21.49 0.92
CA SER A 570 -55.80 22.77 0.50
C SER A 570 -56.69 22.68 -0.77
N LEU A 571 -56.38 21.70 -1.60
CA LEU A 571 -57.13 21.42 -2.84
C LEU A 571 -57.38 19.92 -2.95
N THR A 572 -58.59 19.55 -3.26
CA THR A 572 -59.01 18.15 -3.44
C THR A 572 -59.22 17.75 -4.91
N ASP A 573 -59.24 18.75 -5.81
CA ASP A 573 -59.39 18.53 -7.25
C ASP A 573 -58.45 19.49 -7.98
N VAL A 574 -57.31 18.97 -8.45
CA VAL A 574 -56.23 19.74 -9.08
C VAL A 574 -55.91 19.16 -10.44
N GLN A 575 -55.59 20.05 -11.37
CA GLN A 575 -55.05 19.66 -12.67
C GLN A 575 -53.51 19.48 -12.60
N THR A 576 -52.97 18.76 -13.55
CA THR A 576 -51.53 18.58 -13.70
C THR A 576 -50.83 19.95 -13.69
N TRP A 577 -49.78 20.10 -12.88
CA TRP A 577 -48.98 21.30 -12.69
C TRP A 577 -49.48 22.32 -11.64
N GLU A 578 -50.56 22.08 -10.94
CA GLU A 578 -50.92 22.91 -9.79
C GLU A 578 -50.19 22.51 -8.53
N ASN A 579 -49.78 23.50 -7.74
CA ASN A 579 -49.15 23.27 -6.44
C ASN A 579 -50.21 22.95 -5.38
N ILE A 580 -50.14 21.76 -4.81
CA ILE A 580 -50.97 21.36 -3.69
C ILE A 580 -50.24 21.62 -2.39
N GLN A 581 -50.87 22.34 -1.48
CA GLN A 581 -50.34 22.51 -0.13
C GLN A 581 -50.94 21.47 0.81
N PHE A 582 -50.04 20.72 1.46
CA PHE A 582 -50.39 19.78 2.51
C PHE A 582 -50.08 20.41 3.87
N GLN A 583 -51.03 20.35 4.78
CA GLN A 583 -50.85 20.74 6.17
C GLN A 583 -51.11 19.54 7.05
N GLY A 584 -50.18 19.21 7.92
CA GLY A 584 -50.28 18.12 8.86
C GLY A 584 -49.92 18.57 10.28
N SER A 585 -50.61 18.04 11.23
CA SER A 585 -50.33 18.15 12.66
C SER A 585 -50.59 16.82 13.33
N GLY A 586 -49.98 16.57 14.45
CA GLY A 586 -50.20 15.39 15.28
C GLY A 586 -50.53 15.81 16.71
N PHE A 587 -51.16 14.93 17.42
CA PHE A 587 -51.39 15.04 18.87
C PHE A 587 -50.97 13.75 19.52
N ASP A 588 -50.32 13.81 20.67
CA ASP A 588 -50.22 12.67 21.55
C ASP A 588 -51.59 12.41 22.22
N ALA A 589 -51.65 11.35 22.98
CA ALA A 589 -52.91 10.99 23.66
C ALA A 589 -53.33 11.96 24.76
N TRP A 590 -52.47 12.88 25.14
CA TRP A 590 -52.74 13.96 26.10
C TRP A 590 -53.20 15.25 25.42
N GLY A 591 -53.29 15.25 24.10
CA GLY A 591 -53.76 16.40 23.32
C GLY A 591 -52.72 17.47 23.08
N LEU A 592 -51.47 17.19 23.35
CA LEU A 592 -50.38 18.10 23.00
C LEU A 592 -50.22 18.18 21.49
N SER A 593 -50.20 19.40 20.96
CA SER A 593 -50.06 19.62 19.53
C SER A 593 -48.60 19.39 19.10
N LEU A 594 -48.40 18.39 18.29
CA LEU A 594 -47.11 18.04 17.70
C LEU A 594 -46.99 18.77 16.37
N THR A 595 -46.18 19.83 16.34
CA THR A 595 -45.84 20.56 15.11
C THR A 595 -44.39 20.42 14.77
N ASN A 596 -44.08 20.49 13.49
CA ASN A 596 -42.74 20.26 12.93
C ASN A 596 -41.57 21.00 13.61
N ASN A 597 -41.83 22.02 14.40
CA ASN A 597 -40.78 22.88 14.94
C ASN A 597 -40.64 22.78 16.45
N SER A 598 -41.37 21.86 17.08
CA SER A 598 -41.57 22.11 18.47
C SER A 598 -40.65 21.39 19.41
N LEU A 599 -40.00 20.33 19.12
CA LEU A 599 -39.06 19.78 20.12
C LEU A 599 -38.17 18.69 19.52
N PRO A 600 -36.89 18.62 19.87
CA PRO A 600 -35.93 17.69 19.23
C PRO A 600 -35.99 16.24 19.72
N TYR A 601 -36.94 15.86 20.59
CA TYR A 601 -36.90 14.53 21.24
C TYR A 601 -38.26 13.88 21.41
N LEU A 602 -39.15 14.07 20.44
CA LEU A 602 -40.55 13.77 20.66
C LEU A 602 -41.07 12.57 19.92
N ASP A 603 -42.16 12.05 20.46
CA ASP A 603 -43.24 11.39 19.77
C ASP A 603 -43.84 12.21 18.62
N ALA A 604 -43.44 13.46 18.43
CA ALA A 604 -43.83 14.23 17.28
C ALA A 604 -43.50 13.47 16.01
N PRO A 605 -44.42 13.32 15.06
CA PRO A 605 -44.16 12.62 13.82
C PRO A 605 -42.96 13.29 13.13
N THR A 606 -41.85 12.60 13.03
CA THR A 606 -40.63 13.07 12.36
C THR A 606 -40.80 13.13 10.84
N ALA A 607 -41.84 12.48 10.32
CA ALA A 607 -42.26 12.56 8.91
C ALA A 607 -43.74 12.26 8.77
N TYR A 608 -44.38 12.93 7.81
CA TYR A 608 -45.73 12.60 7.39
C TYR A 608 -45.67 11.68 6.18
N ALA A 609 -46.37 10.53 6.23
CA ALA A 609 -46.53 9.67 5.08
C ALA A 609 -47.88 9.92 4.45
N TRP A 610 -47.90 10.34 3.18
CA TRP A 610 -49.11 10.58 2.42
C TRP A 610 -49.27 9.48 1.37
N VAL A 611 -50.48 8.89 1.31
CA VAL A 611 -50.82 7.92 0.27
C VAL A 611 -51.73 8.62 -0.73
N PHE A 612 -51.29 8.74 -1.96
CA PHE A 612 -52.04 9.33 -3.04
C PHE A 612 -52.95 8.27 -3.70
N GLY A 613 -54.09 8.70 -4.23
CA GLY A 613 -55.08 7.80 -4.85
C GLY A 613 -54.58 7.05 -6.09
N ASP A 614 -53.41 7.40 -6.63
CA ASP A 614 -52.71 6.74 -7.72
C ASP A 614 -51.71 5.70 -7.26
N ASN A 615 -51.72 5.30 -6.00
CA ASN A 615 -50.72 4.46 -5.33
C ASN A 615 -49.32 5.12 -5.13
N GLY A 616 -49.18 6.41 -5.35
CA GLY A 616 -48.02 7.19 -4.96
C GLY A 616 -48.02 7.43 -3.44
N SER A 617 -46.83 7.44 -2.84
CA SER A 617 -46.61 7.85 -1.45
C SER A 617 -45.48 8.85 -1.38
N SER A 618 -45.54 9.80 -0.47
CA SER A 618 -44.46 10.73 -0.21
C SER A 618 -44.25 10.84 1.30
N ASN A 619 -43.00 10.71 1.72
CA ASN A 619 -42.56 11.02 3.06
C ASN A 619 -41.97 12.43 3.01
N LEU A 620 -42.72 13.41 3.44
CA LEU A 620 -42.29 14.79 3.53
C LEU A 620 -41.88 15.08 4.97
N LYS A 621 -40.59 15.34 5.15
CA LYS A 621 -40.11 16.05 6.32
C LYS A 621 -40.24 17.53 6.01
N SER A 622 -41.06 18.25 6.72
CA SER A 622 -41.19 19.69 6.52
C SER A 622 -40.00 20.46 7.10
#